data_e29074f6f2b994182fce4b876bcd2cbe
#
_entry.id   e29074f6f2b994182fce4b876bcd2cbe
#
_cell.length_a   1.000
_cell.length_b   1.000
_cell.length_c   1.000
_cell.angle_alpha   90.00
_cell.angle_beta   90.00
_cell.angle_gamma   90.00
#
_symmetry.space_group_name_H-M   'P 1'
#
loop_
_entity.id
_entity.type
_entity.pdbx_description
1 polymer ?
#
loop_
_entity_poly.entity_id
_entity_poly.type
_entity_poly.pdbx_seq_one_letter_code
_entity_poly.pdbx_strand_id
1 'polypeptide(L)'
;MEVFIVMYTNIVISDVSKYVPENKISNEYFINHFDNEGKDCRGLLRATQRDTRYFADKEESSLSMGVDVVKKILGGIDRNSIDMVIFVSCTPEYTSPSNALQICHEFGLKNAHREFDMNTNCSGMLDALYIATNIMRSDNKVNRTLIVGAEMFSTIVNYHNIPSYTQLADGACAVILDKKVEETQRGFIDYEMRNYTKDIENIVYPKIGMSNVLMARGNNIKNREKRLEWIPFKTDYVSEFWIEMISTIMKRNSVSKDDVVGFCMSQLFPRENEYVLTELKCDLSKYKYVGDKYGYTGNCSPIFALEESDFLEHKDKYIILNSIASGCHFATLLYKN
;
A
#
# COMPACT_ATOMS: atom_id res chain seq x y z
N MET A 1 -30.17 -34.73 18.42
CA MET A 1 -29.17 -34.39 17.38
C MET A 1 -28.55 -33.10 17.82
N GLU A 2 -27.36 -33.17 18.38
CA GLU A 2 -26.63 -31.95 18.78
C GLU A 2 -26.25 -31.18 17.53
N VAL A 3 -26.69 -29.96 17.40
CA VAL A 3 -26.26 -29.04 16.32
C VAL A 3 -24.92 -28.50 16.73
N PHE A 4 -23.84 -28.95 16.12
CA PHE A 4 -22.52 -28.35 16.29
C PHE A 4 -22.50 -27.00 15.57
N ILE A 5 -22.45 -25.91 16.32
CA ILE A 5 -22.26 -24.57 15.75
C ILE A 5 -20.77 -24.41 15.41
N VAL A 6 -20.48 -24.15 14.15
CA VAL A 6 -19.12 -23.86 13.70
C VAL A 6 -18.82 -22.41 14.03
N MET A 7 -17.74 -22.17 14.78
CA MET A 7 -17.28 -20.81 15.09
C MET A 7 -16.04 -20.47 14.25
N TYR A 8 -16.02 -19.31 13.66
CA TYR A 8 -14.92 -18.80 12.85
C TYR A 8 -14.12 -17.75 13.62
N THR A 9 -12.79 -17.83 13.55
CA THR A 9 -11.90 -16.75 14.00
C THR A 9 -11.70 -15.77 12.85
N ASN A 10 -12.50 -14.75 12.84
CA ASN A 10 -12.49 -13.70 11.84
C ASN A 10 -11.50 -12.60 12.21
N ILE A 11 -10.71 -12.12 11.25
CA ILE A 11 -9.89 -10.92 11.40
C ILE A 11 -10.48 -9.87 10.47
N VAL A 12 -11.02 -8.82 11.06
CA VAL A 12 -11.81 -7.82 10.34
C VAL A 12 -11.14 -6.45 10.40
N ILE A 13 -11.30 -5.68 9.33
CA ILE A 13 -10.95 -4.26 9.29
C ILE A 13 -12.02 -3.53 10.11
N SER A 14 -11.62 -2.90 11.21
CA SER A 14 -12.53 -2.12 12.06
C SER A 14 -12.43 -0.63 11.80
N ASP A 15 -11.30 -0.15 11.30
CA ASP A 15 -11.13 1.25 10.91
C ASP A 15 -10.01 1.41 9.88
N VAL A 16 -10.12 2.46 9.05
CA VAL A 16 -9.14 2.84 8.02
C VAL A 16 -8.97 4.36 8.03
N SER A 17 -7.74 4.83 7.88
CA SER A 17 -7.47 6.26 7.80
C SER A 17 -6.33 6.54 6.84
N LYS A 18 -6.32 7.75 6.25
CA LYS A 18 -5.22 8.26 5.43
C LYS A 18 -4.75 9.63 5.88
N TYR A 19 -3.52 9.95 5.51
CA TYR A 19 -2.89 11.26 5.62
C TYR A 19 -2.19 11.60 4.31
N VAL A 20 -2.29 12.85 3.89
CA VAL A 20 -1.51 13.42 2.80
C VAL A 20 -0.90 14.75 3.28
N PRO A 21 0.33 15.08 2.86
CA PRO A 21 0.93 16.38 3.12
C PRO A 21 0.10 17.53 2.56
N GLU A 22 0.37 18.77 3.00
CA GLU A 22 -0.37 19.93 2.51
C GLU A 22 0.13 20.42 1.14
N ASN A 23 1.39 20.18 0.79
CA ASN A 23 2.01 20.68 -0.41
C ASN A 23 1.55 19.91 -1.66
N LYS A 24 0.54 20.45 -2.32
CA LYS A 24 -0.08 19.91 -3.52
C LYS A 24 0.64 20.35 -4.79
N ILE A 25 1.09 19.38 -5.60
CA ILE A 25 1.85 19.60 -6.83
C ILE A 25 1.00 19.21 -8.05
N SER A 26 0.82 20.14 -8.98
CA SER A 26 0.06 19.93 -10.23
C SER A 26 0.92 19.33 -11.34
N ASN A 27 0.27 18.82 -12.40
CA ASN A 27 0.97 18.37 -13.61
C ASN A 27 1.79 19.47 -14.28
N GLU A 28 1.35 20.73 -14.19
CA GLU A 28 2.05 21.86 -14.79
C GLU A 28 3.46 22.04 -14.21
N TYR A 29 3.63 21.80 -12.92
CA TYR A 29 4.94 21.83 -12.27
C TYR A 29 5.91 20.83 -12.94
N PHE A 30 5.50 19.60 -13.17
CA PHE A 30 6.35 18.57 -13.80
C PHE A 30 6.59 18.85 -15.28
N ILE A 31 5.59 19.36 -15.99
CA ILE A 31 5.71 19.75 -17.38
C ILE A 31 6.79 20.84 -17.52
N ASN A 32 6.69 21.91 -16.72
CA ASN A 32 7.66 23.00 -16.73
C ASN A 32 9.06 22.53 -16.35
N HIS A 33 9.17 21.64 -15.35
CA HIS A 33 10.45 21.06 -14.95
C HIS A 33 11.13 20.30 -16.09
N PHE A 34 10.40 19.41 -16.76
CA PHE A 34 10.97 18.58 -17.83
C PHE A 34 11.12 19.32 -19.16
N ASP A 35 10.27 20.30 -19.48
CA ASP A 35 10.47 21.18 -20.62
C ASP A 35 11.79 21.97 -20.51
N ASN A 36 12.15 22.43 -19.31
CA ASN A 36 13.44 23.09 -19.06
C ASN A 36 14.64 22.13 -19.22
N GLU A 37 14.42 20.81 -19.11
CA GLU A 37 15.44 19.78 -19.40
C GLU A 37 15.41 19.27 -20.86
N GLY A 38 14.54 19.81 -21.70
CA GLY A 38 14.35 19.35 -23.08
C GLY A 38 13.69 17.97 -23.17
N LYS A 39 12.87 17.59 -22.18
CA LYS A 39 12.18 16.30 -22.09
C LYS A 39 10.66 16.50 -22.08
N ASP A 40 9.89 15.55 -22.62
CA ASP A 40 8.42 15.56 -22.59
C ASP A 40 7.86 14.46 -21.67
N CYS A 41 7.13 14.86 -20.62
CA CYS A 41 6.46 13.95 -19.71
C CYS A 41 4.94 13.84 -19.93
N ARG A 42 4.35 14.64 -20.85
CA ARG A 42 2.89 14.73 -21.05
C ARG A 42 2.25 13.41 -21.45
N GLY A 43 2.97 12.60 -22.24
CA GLY A 43 2.50 11.28 -22.64
C GLY A 43 2.25 10.35 -21.46
N LEU A 44 3.20 10.30 -20.53
CA LEU A 44 3.07 9.48 -19.32
C LEU A 44 1.98 10.02 -18.36
N LEU A 45 1.91 11.33 -18.17
CA LEU A 45 0.88 11.95 -17.32
C LEU A 45 -0.53 11.61 -17.82
N ARG A 46 -0.77 11.67 -19.14
CA ARG A 46 -2.06 11.26 -19.73
C ARG A 46 -2.30 9.75 -19.59
N ALA A 47 -1.28 8.94 -19.78
CA ALA A 47 -1.42 7.48 -19.68
C ALA A 47 -1.79 7.01 -18.28
N THR A 48 -1.31 7.69 -17.26
CA THR A 48 -1.53 7.37 -15.85
C THR A 48 -2.66 8.16 -15.20
N GLN A 49 -3.35 9.03 -15.96
CA GLN A 49 -4.54 9.77 -15.52
C GLN A 49 -4.34 10.52 -14.18
N ARG A 50 -3.13 11.05 -13.94
CA ARG A 50 -2.82 11.78 -12.70
C ARG A 50 -2.90 13.27 -12.90
N ASP A 51 -3.58 13.95 -11.98
CA ASP A 51 -3.71 15.40 -11.99
C ASP A 51 -2.80 16.05 -10.96
N THR A 52 -2.72 15.46 -9.78
CA THR A 52 -1.98 16.01 -8.65
C THR A 52 -1.19 14.97 -7.89
N ARG A 53 -0.18 15.43 -7.11
CA ARG A 53 0.60 14.68 -6.10
C ARG A 53 0.72 15.55 -4.86
N TYR A 54 1.07 14.91 -3.77
CA TYR A 54 1.40 15.59 -2.53
C TYR A 54 2.84 15.23 -2.16
N PHE A 55 3.63 16.24 -1.84
CA PHE A 55 5.00 16.07 -1.37
C PHE A 55 5.11 16.62 0.05
N ALA A 56 5.74 15.84 0.91
CA ALA A 56 6.08 16.25 2.26
C ALA A 56 6.91 17.53 2.26
N ASP A 57 6.74 18.38 3.25
CA ASP A 57 7.60 19.52 3.44
C ASP A 57 8.91 19.13 4.16
N LYS A 58 9.72 20.13 4.53
CA LYS A 58 11.04 19.88 5.13
C LYS A 58 10.95 19.36 6.57
N GLU A 59 9.87 19.61 7.25
CA GLU A 59 9.65 19.26 8.65
C GLU A 59 8.94 17.89 8.78
N GLU A 60 8.44 17.34 7.66
CA GLU A 60 7.78 16.06 7.63
C GLU A 60 8.75 14.89 7.34
N SER A 61 8.39 13.72 7.81
CA SER A 61 9.05 12.45 7.51
C SER A 61 8.01 11.34 7.38
N SER A 62 8.42 10.16 6.88
CA SER A 62 7.53 9.00 6.86
C SER A 62 7.01 8.66 8.26
N LEU A 63 7.82 8.84 9.31
CA LEU A 63 7.39 8.63 10.69
C LEU A 63 6.40 9.70 11.15
N SER A 64 6.65 10.99 10.89
CA SER A 64 5.72 12.05 11.31
C SER A 64 4.36 11.92 10.63
N MET A 65 4.33 11.64 9.31
CA MET A 65 3.09 11.33 8.59
C MET A 65 2.39 10.08 9.18
N GLY A 66 3.18 9.07 9.58
CA GLY A 66 2.67 7.90 10.31
C GLY A 66 2.05 8.27 11.65
N VAL A 67 2.68 9.17 12.43
CA VAL A 67 2.13 9.69 13.69
C VAL A 67 0.81 10.42 13.44
N ASP A 68 0.71 11.27 12.43
CA ASP A 68 -0.50 12.03 12.13
C ASP A 68 -1.69 11.13 11.74
N VAL A 69 -1.46 10.11 10.91
CA VAL A 69 -2.53 9.17 10.59
C VAL A 69 -2.93 8.30 11.78
N VAL A 70 -1.98 7.93 12.65
CA VAL A 70 -2.28 7.18 13.88
C VAL A 70 -3.05 8.03 14.88
N LYS A 71 -2.70 9.30 15.03
CA LYS A 71 -3.48 10.25 15.85
C LYS A 71 -4.93 10.32 15.41
N LYS A 72 -5.16 10.34 14.09
CA LYS A 72 -6.51 10.36 13.50
C LYS A 72 -7.27 9.08 13.80
N ILE A 73 -6.69 7.91 13.50
CA ILE A 73 -7.39 6.63 13.62
C ILE A 73 -7.62 6.20 15.08
N LEU A 74 -6.75 6.62 16.01
CA LEU A 74 -6.91 6.32 17.44
C LEU A 74 -7.82 7.31 18.17
N GLY A 75 -8.48 8.24 17.51
CA GLY A 75 -9.27 9.31 18.12
C GLY A 75 -10.43 8.85 19.02
N GLY A 76 -10.92 7.64 18.88
CA GLY A 76 -11.98 7.04 19.70
C GLY A 76 -11.63 5.66 20.24
N ILE A 77 -10.37 5.21 20.10
CA ILE A 77 -9.94 3.84 20.43
C ILE A 77 -9.16 3.84 21.76
N ASP A 78 -9.46 2.89 22.64
CA ASP A 78 -8.64 2.64 23.83
C ASP A 78 -7.24 2.18 23.39
N ARG A 79 -6.23 2.99 23.68
CA ARG A 79 -4.82 2.72 23.35
C ARG A 79 -4.29 1.43 23.98
N ASN A 80 -4.83 1.04 25.15
CA ASN A 80 -4.45 -0.21 25.81
C ASN A 80 -5.05 -1.46 25.12
N SER A 81 -5.94 -1.28 24.15
CA SER A 81 -6.49 -2.39 23.37
C SER A 81 -5.58 -2.82 22.20
N ILE A 82 -4.54 -2.06 21.88
CA ILE A 82 -3.60 -2.39 20.80
C ILE A 82 -2.56 -3.39 21.33
N ASP A 83 -2.53 -4.58 20.75
CA ASP A 83 -1.62 -5.67 21.11
C ASP A 83 -0.42 -5.79 20.19
N MET A 84 -0.55 -5.34 18.93
CA MET A 84 0.50 -5.40 17.92
C MET A 84 0.52 -4.13 17.07
N VAL A 85 1.72 -3.67 16.71
CA VAL A 85 1.95 -2.56 15.78
C VAL A 85 2.89 -3.00 14.66
N ILE A 86 2.51 -2.78 13.41
CA ILE A 86 3.36 -3.01 12.23
C ILE A 86 3.53 -1.68 11.50
N PHE A 87 4.78 -1.26 11.26
CA PHE A 87 5.08 -0.10 10.43
C PHE A 87 5.62 -0.56 9.08
N VAL A 88 5.05 -0.06 7.99
CA VAL A 88 5.34 -0.51 6.63
C VAL A 88 5.86 0.66 5.80
N SER A 89 7.11 0.57 5.34
CA SER A 89 7.70 1.62 4.52
C SER A 89 8.90 1.11 3.72
N CYS A 90 9.07 1.58 2.50
CA CYS A 90 10.35 1.49 1.77
C CYS A 90 11.20 2.76 1.95
N THR A 91 10.66 3.77 2.61
CA THR A 91 11.32 5.03 2.95
C THR A 91 11.25 5.32 4.46
N PRO A 92 11.60 4.34 5.34
CA PRO A 92 11.48 4.53 6.78
C PRO A 92 12.38 5.66 7.26
N GLU A 93 11.93 6.44 8.24
CA GLU A 93 12.75 7.49 8.85
C GLU A 93 13.97 6.91 9.57
N TYR A 94 13.76 5.82 10.32
CA TYR A 94 14.82 5.15 11.05
C TYR A 94 14.86 3.66 10.72
N THR A 95 16.07 3.11 10.73
CA THR A 95 16.29 1.66 10.73
C THR A 95 16.47 1.10 12.13
N SER A 96 16.77 1.96 13.12
CA SER A 96 16.95 1.60 14.54
C SER A 96 16.84 2.87 15.41
N PRO A 97 15.98 2.86 16.45
CA PRO A 97 14.95 1.86 16.73
C PRO A 97 13.89 1.79 15.62
N SER A 98 13.06 0.72 15.64
CA SER A 98 11.98 0.57 14.66
C SER A 98 10.97 1.73 14.75
N ASN A 99 10.38 2.11 13.60
CA ASN A 99 9.35 3.14 13.57
C ASN A 99 8.07 2.66 14.28
N ALA A 100 7.77 1.37 14.23
CA ALA A 100 6.68 0.77 15.00
C ALA A 100 6.85 0.99 16.51
N LEU A 101 8.06 0.82 17.06
CA LEU A 101 8.34 1.06 18.47
C LEU A 101 8.21 2.56 18.82
N GLN A 102 8.60 3.45 17.90
CA GLN A 102 8.42 4.89 18.09
C GLN A 102 6.94 5.28 18.11
N ILE A 103 6.10 4.69 17.26
CA ILE A 103 4.64 4.84 17.33
C ILE A 103 4.10 4.35 18.68
N CYS A 104 4.57 3.19 19.17
CA CYS A 104 4.18 2.70 20.49
C CYS A 104 4.54 3.69 21.60
N HIS A 105 5.71 4.29 21.55
CA HIS A 105 6.17 5.29 22.51
C HIS A 105 5.32 6.56 22.44
N GLU A 106 5.14 7.14 21.28
CA GLU A 106 4.41 8.40 21.05
C GLU A 106 2.97 8.33 21.56
N PHE A 107 2.29 7.22 21.32
CA PHE A 107 0.90 7.04 21.72
C PHE A 107 0.71 6.31 23.07
N GLY A 108 1.79 5.88 23.72
CA GLY A 108 1.73 5.16 24.98
C GLY A 108 0.98 3.82 24.87
N LEU A 109 1.25 3.05 23.81
CA LEU A 109 0.60 1.76 23.55
C LEU A 109 1.23 0.66 24.42
N LYS A 110 0.92 0.68 25.72
CA LYS A 110 1.61 -0.12 26.75
C LYS A 110 1.37 -1.63 26.62
N ASN A 111 0.27 -2.03 26.00
CA ASN A 111 -0.08 -3.45 25.82
C ASN A 111 0.42 -4.00 24.48
N ALA A 112 0.92 -3.16 23.58
CA ALA A 112 1.58 -3.62 22.36
C ALA A 112 2.87 -4.37 22.73
N HIS A 113 2.83 -5.70 22.58
CA HIS A 113 3.93 -6.60 22.92
C HIS A 113 4.56 -7.25 21.69
N ARG A 114 4.09 -6.88 20.51
CA ARG A 114 4.67 -7.20 19.20
C ARG A 114 4.72 -5.94 18.38
N GLU A 115 5.91 -5.52 18.04
CA GLU A 115 6.14 -4.35 17.18
C GLU A 115 7.31 -4.63 16.24
N PHE A 116 7.14 -4.32 14.97
CA PHE A 116 8.21 -4.43 13.98
C PHE A 116 7.92 -3.59 12.75
N ASP A 117 9.00 -3.22 12.07
CA ASP A 117 8.96 -2.61 10.75
C ASP A 117 9.07 -3.69 9.67
N MET A 118 8.43 -3.46 8.53
CA MET A 118 8.58 -4.30 7.35
C MET A 118 8.65 -3.48 6.06
N ASN A 119 9.34 -4.06 5.08
CA ASN A 119 9.46 -3.50 3.75
C ASN A 119 9.32 -4.60 2.69
N THR A 120 8.19 -4.61 2.02
CA THR A 120 7.96 -5.35 0.76
C THR A 120 7.55 -4.39 -0.34
N ASN A 121 8.12 -3.18 -0.31
CA ASN A 121 7.87 -2.09 -1.24
C ASN A 121 6.36 -1.77 -1.36
N CYS A 122 5.87 -1.55 -2.59
CA CYS A 122 4.51 -1.08 -2.85
C CYS A 122 3.40 -2.09 -2.50
N SER A 123 3.70 -3.37 -2.24
CA SER A 123 2.72 -4.35 -1.74
C SER A 123 2.67 -4.41 -0.21
N GLY A 124 3.53 -3.66 0.47
CA GLY A 124 3.78 -3.79 1.90
C GLY A 124 2.55 -3.79 2.79
N MET A 125 1.56 -2.94 2.53
CA MET A 125 0.32 -2.95 3.33
C MET A 125 -0.48 -4.25 3.14
N LEU A 126 -0.54 -4.81 1.93
CA LEU A 126 -1.23 -6.08 1.70
C LEU A 126 -0.50 -7.25 2.37
N ASP A 127 0.82 -7.27 2.28
CA ASP A 127 1.64 -8.27 2.97
C ASP A 127 1.51 -8.16 4.50
N ALA A 128 1.46 -6.92 5.03
CA ALA A 128 1.23 -6.68 6.45
C ALA A 128 -0.15 -7.15 6.91
N LEU A 129 -1.20 -6.92 6.13
CA LEU A 129 -2.55 -7.43 6.38
C LEU A 129 -2.55 -8.96 6.42
N TYR A 130 -1.84 -9.62 5.49
CA TYR A 130 -1.66 -11.08 5.48
C TYR A 130 -0.93 -11.58 6.73
N ILE A 131 0.22 -11.00 7.05
CA ILE A 131 1.05 -11.38 8.19
C ILE A 131 0.28 -11.17 9.50
N ALA A 132 -0.33 -9.99 9.68
CA ALA A 132 -1.12 -9.67 10.85
C ALA A 132 -2.28 -10.65 11.05
N THR A 133 -3.02 -10.95 9.98
CA THR A 133 -4.13 -11.91 10.02
C THR A 133 -3.68 -13.29 10.51
N ASN A 134 -2.53 -13.80 10.01
CA ASN A 134 -2.02 -15.11 10.42
C ASN A 134 -1.50 -15.11 11.86
N ILE A 135 -0.82 -14.03 12.29
CA ILE A 135 -0.39 -13.88 13.68
C ILE A 135 -1.61 -13.83 14.60
N MET A 136 -2.61 -13.01 14.28
CA MET A 136 -3.82 -12.87 15.09
C MET A 136 -4.63 -14.19 15.20
N ARG A 137 -4.63 -15.02 14.14
CA ARG A 137 -5.27 -16.34 14.18
C ARG A 137 -4.53 -17.34 15.07
N SER A 138 -3.20 -17.27 15.08
CA SER A 138 -2.35 -18.25 15.79
C SER A 138 -1.98 -17.84 17.22
N ASP A 139 -1.98 -16.54 17.53
CA ASP A 139 -1.62 -16.00 18.85
C ASP A 139 -2.84 -15.43 19.58
N ASN A 140 -3.26 -16.11 20.63
CA ASN A 140 -4.45 -15.72 21.41
C ASN A 140 -4.26 -14.41 22.20
N LYS A 141 -3.03 -13.90 22.30
CA LYS A 141 -2.74 -12.63 22.98
C LYS A 141 -2.90 -11.42 22.04
N VAL A 142 -2.98 -11.63 20.74
CA VAL A 142 -3.12 -10.55 19.74
C VAL A 142 -4.56 -10.49 19.27
N ASN A 143 -5.33 -9.53 19.79
CA ASN A 143 -6.76 -9.34 19.48
C ASN A 143 -7.01 -8.08 18.65
N ARG A 144 -6.16 -7.07 18.80
CA ARG A 144 -6.23 -5.84 18.01
C ARG A 144 -4.85 -5.44 17.51
N THR A 145 -4.76 -5.14 16.21
CA THR A 145 -3.51 -4.76 15.54
C THR A 145 -3.68 -3.42 14.85
N LEU A 146 -2.70 -2.54 15.05
CA LEU A 146 -2.51 -1.31 14.28
C LEU A 146 -1.46 -1.55 13.20
N ILE A 147 -1.82 -1.34 11.94
CA ILE A 147 -0.88 -1.35 10.80
C ILE A 147 -0.77 0.07 10.26
N VAL A 148 0.44 0.57 10.12
CA VAL A 148 0.74 1.92 9.64
C VAL A 148 1.61 1.81 8.40
N GLY A 149 1.13 2.32 7.26
CA GLY A 149 1.93 2.47 6.05
C GLY A 149 2.32 3.94 5.88
N ALA A 150 3.57 4.22 5.54
CA ALA A 150 3.99 5.59 5.25
C ALA A 150 5.13 5.62 4.22
N GLU A 151 4.98 6.46 3.21
CA GLU A 151 5.99 6.63 2.16
C GLU A 151 6.32 8.09 1.95
N MET A 152 7.62 8.42 1.93
CA MET A 152 8.16 9.73 1.60
C MET A 152 9.03 9.64 0.35
N PHE A 153 8.39 9.35 -0.78
CA PHE A 153 9.07 9.16 -2.06
C PHE A 153 9.79 10.42 -2.56
N SER A 154 9.28 11.60 -2.22
CA SER A 154 9.91 12.87 -2.60
C SER A 154 11.38 12.96 -2.19
N THR A 155 11.79 12.25 -1.13
CA THR A 155 13.19 12.22 -0.67
C THR A 155 14.08 11.33 -1.51
N ILE A 156 13.53 10.33 -2.22
CA ILE A 156 14.31 9.33 -2.93
C ILE A 156 14.20 9.41 -4.45
N VAL A 157 13.17 10.09 -4.99
CA VAL A 157 12.97 10.22 -6.44
C VAL A 157 14.16 10.86 -7.14
N ASN A 158 14.40 10.43 -8.38
CA ASN A 158 15.35 11.06 -9.27
C ASN A 158 14.63 12.13 -10.09
N TYR A 159 14.90 13.38 -9.80
CA TYR A 159 14.26 14.54 -10.44
C TYR A 159 14.48 14.64 -11.95
N HIS A 160 15.49 13.93 -12.50
CA HIS A 160 15.79 13.87 -13.92
C HIS A 160 15.16 12.66 -14.63
N ASN A 161 14.51 11.76 -13.87
CA ASN A 161 13.86 10.57 -14.39
C ASN A 161 12.34 10.78 -14.42
N ILE A 162 11.77 10.83 -15.63
CA ILE A 162 10.35 11.15 -15.82
C ILE A 162 9.44 10.23 -14.99
N PRO A 163 9.49 8.87 -15.09
CA PRO A 163 8.62 8.01 -14.30
C PRO A 163 8.76 8.22 -12.79
N SER A 164 9.99 8.24 -12.28
CA SER A 164 10.26 8.40 -10.86
C SER A 164 9.64 9.69 -10.31
N TYR A 165 9.90 10.82 -10.97
CA TYR A 165 9.48 12.12 -10.44
C TYR A 165 7.99 12.42 -10.65
N THR A 166 7.42 11.98 -11.79
CA THR A 166 6.02 12.31 -12.12
C THR A 166 5.00 11.36 -11.54
N GLN A 167 5.39 10.15 -11.11
CA GLN A 167 4.40 9.15 -10.68
C GLN A 167 4.26 9.06 -9.16
N LEU A 168 5.36 9.18 -8.42
CA LEU A 168 5.43 8.95 -7.00
C LEU A 168 4.92 10.16 -6.20
N ALA A 169 4.32 9.88 -5.04
CA ALA A 169 3.79 10.87 -4.11
C ALA A 169 3.96 10.39 -2.67
N ASP A 170 3.93 11.33 -1.72
CA ASP A 170 4.06 11.06 -0.31
C ASP A 170 2.68 10.88 0.35
N GLY A 171 2.65 10.11 1.43
CA GLY A 171 1.45 9.92 2.23
C GLY A 171 1.56 8.77 3.21
N ALA A 172 0.60 8.69 4.11
CA ALA A 172 0.49 7.62 5.09
C ALA A 172 -0.93 7.09 5.20
N CYS A 173 -1.06 5.84 5.63
CA CYS A 173 -2.33 5.20 5.94
C CYS A 173 -2.23 4.38 7.21
N ALA A 174 -3.36 4.15 7.84
CA ALA A 174 -3.45 3.24 8.98
C ALA A 174 -4.69 2.35 8.87
N VAL A 175 -4.57 1.13 9.38
CA VAL A 175 -5.65 0.15 9.44
C VAL A 175 -5.68 -0.45 10.84
N ILE A 176 -6.86 -0.54 11.44
CA ILE A 176 -7.10 -1.32 12.66
C ILE A 176 -7.74 -2.65 12.29
N LEU A 177 -7.12 -3.73 12.76
CA LEU A 177 -7.67 -5.08 12.66
C LEU A 177 -8.17 -5.55 14.02
N ASP A 178 -9.37 -6.14 14.04
CA ASP A 178 -9.95 -6.81 15.21
C ASP A 178 -10.12 -8.30 14.97
N LYS A 179 -9.81 -9.10 16.00
CA LYS A 179 -10.17 -10.51 16.07
C LYS A 179 -11.60 -10.65 16.59
N LYS A 180 -12.44 -11.38 15.89
CA LYS A 180 -13.82 -11.71 16.26
C LYS A 180 -14.04 -13.21 16.16
N VAL A 181 -14.80 -13.77 17.11
CA VAL A 181 -15.23 -15.18 17.05
C VAL A 181 -16.73 -15.18 16.79
N GLU A 182 -17.14 -15.65 15.64
CA GLU A 182 -18.52 -15.51 15.12
C GLU A 182 -18.95 -16.78 14.38
N GLU A 183 -20.26 -16.96 14.22
CA GLU A 183 -20.86 -18.11 13.50
C GLU A 183 -20.75 -17.95 11.99
N THR A 184 -20.59 -16.74 11.48
CA THR A 184 -20.44 -16.43 10.05
C THR A 184 -19.00 -16.11 9.73
N GLN A 185 -18.46 -16.73 8.67
CA GLN A 185 -17.12 -16.41 8.18
C GLN A 185 -17.10 -15.06 7.45
N ARG A 186 -16.23 -14.16 7.90
CA ARG A 186 -15.97 -12.85 7.28
C ARG A 186 -14.53 -12.38 7.57
N GLY A 187 -14.20 -11.14 7.18
CA GLY A 187 -12.85 -10.61 7.29
C GLY A 187 -11.97 -11.08 6.15
N PHE A 188 -10.68 -11.30 6.41
CA PHE A 188 -9.76 -11.81 5.41
C PHE A 188 -10.03 -13.30 5.16
N ILE A 189 -10.47 -13.62 3.94
CA ILE A 189 -10.86 -14.96 3.54
C ILE A 189 -9.69 -15.73 2.94
N ASP A 190 -8.97 -15.12 1.98
CA ASP A 190 -7.96 -15.82 1.19
C ASP A 190 -6.93 -14.84 0.60
N TYR A 191 -5.79 -15.39 0.16
CA TYR A 191 -4.65 -14.66 -0.38
C TYR A 191 -4.05 -15.40 -1.57
N GLU A 192 -3.57 -14.63 -2.54
CA GLU A 192 -2.77 -15.14 -3.64
C GLU A 192 -1.56 -14.23 -3.81
N MET A 193 -0.36 -14.80 -3.79
CA MET A 193 0.90 -14.08 -3.91
C MET A 193 1.78 -14.72 -4.97
N ARG A 194 2.51 -13.90 -5.73
CA ARG A 194 3.38 -14.35 -6.81
C ARG A 194 4.59 -13.45 -6.97
N ASN A 195 5.73 -14.03 -7.35
CA ASN A 195 6.94 -13.31 -7.69
C ASN A 195 7.30 -13.52 -9.16
N TYR A 196 7.74 -12.43 -9.81
CA TYR A 196 8.25 -12.44 -11.18
C TYR A 196 9.51 -11.58 -11.26
N THR A 197 10.66 -12.21 -11.04
CA THR A 197 11.93 -11.52 -10.77
C THR A 197 12.71 -11.11 -12.03
N LYS A 198 12.17 -11.29 -13.23
CA LYS A 198 12.87 -10.90 -14.48
C LYS A 198 13.16 -9.40 -14.55
N ASP A 199 12.30 -8.58 -13.96
CA ASP A 199 12.38 -7.13 -14.00
C ASP A 199 12.88 -6.52 -12.67
N ILE A 200 13.65 -7.31 -11.89
CA ILE A 200 14.14 -6.91 -10.56
C ILE A 200 14.94 -5.61 -10.57
N GLU A 201 15.62 -5.28 -11.66
CA GLU A 201 16.47 -4.10 -11.79
C GLU A 201 15.74 -2.86 -12.34
N ASN A 202 14.45 -2.98 -12.69
CA ASN A 202 13.75 -1.89 -13.35
C ASN A 202 13.38 -0.73 -12.40
N ILE A 203 13.15 -1.03 -11.13
CA ILE A 203 12.89 -0.02 -10.10
C ILE A 203 13.75 -0.35 -8.89
N VAL A 204 14.83 0.39 -8.70
CA VAL A 204 15.84 0.12 -7.65
C VAL A 204 16.13 1.37 -6.85
N TYR A 205 16.16 1.25 -5.51
CA TYR A 205 16.58 2.30 -4.61
C TYR A 205 17.43 1.76 -3.46
N PRO A 206 18.56 2.43 -3.16
CA PRO A 206 19.25 3.36 -4.02
C PRO A 206 19.90 2.63 -5.21
N LYS A 207 20.03 3.31 -6.36
CA LYS A 207 20.58 2.71 -7.60
C LYS A 207 21.89 1.96 -7.39
N ILE A 208 22.79 2.51 -6.58
CA ILE A 208 24.12 1.95 -6.34
C ILE A 208 24.19 1.00 -5.14
N GLY A 209 23.06 0.71 -4.48
CA GLY A 209 22.98 -0.05 -3.24
C GLY A 209 23.34 0.77 -1.99
N MET A 210 22.71 0.45 -0.87
CA MET A 210 22.84 1.19 0.39
C MET A 210 24.29 1.23 0.92
N SER A 211 25.03 0.13 0.81
CA SER A 211 26.42 0.06 1.24
C SER A 211 27.28 1.12 0.55
N ASN A 212 27.09 1.32 -0.75
CA ASN A 212 27.83 2.32 -1.51
C ASN A 212 27.39 3.75 -1.13
N VAL A 213 26.13 3.95 -0.80
CA VAL A 213 25.66 5.27 -0.30
C VAL A 213 26.31 5.60 1.04
N LEU A 214 26.35 4.65 1.98
CA LEU A 214 26.90 4.83 3.33
C LEU A 214 28.44 4.90 3.34
N MET A 215 29.10 4.07 2.52
CA MET A 215 30.57 4.00 2.45
C MET A 215 31.17 5.00 1.46
N ALA A 216 30.38 5.86 0.83
CA ALA A 216 30.86 6.83 -0.14
C ALA A 216 31.91 7.77 0.49
N ARG A 217 33.14 7.29 0.52
CA ARG A 217 34.34 8.06 0.91
C ARG A 217 34.78 8.88 -0.31
N GLY A 218 34.43 10.17 -0.29
CA GLY A 218 34.90 11.10 -1.32
C GLY A 218 33.86 11.49 -2.37
N ASN A 219 34.13 12.60 -3.03
CA ASN A 219 33.25 13.47 -3.79
C ASN A 219 32.78 12.95 -5.17
N ASN A 220 32.92 11.65 -5.50
CA ASN A 220 32.75 11.18 -6.88
C ASN A 220 31.38 10.54 -7.17
N ILE A 221 30.53 10.27 -6.16
CA ILE A 221 29.21 9.70 -6.41
C ILE A 221 28.23 10.84 -6.69
N LYS A 222 27.71 10.87 -7.90
CA LYS A 222 26.69 11.88 -8.29
C LYS A 222 25.41 11.67 -7.49
N ASN A 223 24.77 12.74 -7.06
CA ASN A 223 23.52 12.66 -6.28
C ASN A 223 22.46 11.79 -6.96
N ARG A 224 22.36 11.81 -8.31
CA ARG A 224 21.41 10.97 -9.05
C ARG A 224 21.64 9.47 -8.87
N GLU A 225 22.85 9.02 -8.56
CA GLU A 225 23.18 7.60 -8.35
C GLU A 225 22.73 7.10 -6.98
N LYS A 226 22.51 8.04 -6.03
CA LYS A 226 21.94 7.76 -4.71
C LYS A 226 20.41 7.78 -4.69
N ARG A 227 19.78 8.03 -5.85
CA ARG A 227 18.33 8.16 -6.00
C ARG A 227 17.72 6.88 -6.57
N LEU A 228 16.40 6.86 -6.59
CA LEU A 228 15.63 5.80 -7.19
C LEU A 228 15.84 5.80 -8.71
N GLU A 229 16.25 4.68 -9.25
CA GLU A 229 16.27 4.43 -10.70
C GLU A 229 14.99 3.75 -11.12
N TRP A 230 14.32 4.31 -12.13
CA TRP A 230 13.15 3.71 -12.75
C TRP A 230 13.36 3.62 -14.26
N ILE A 231 13.62 2.41 -14.72
CA ILE A 231 13.75 2.09 -16.14
C ILE A 231 12.37 1.66 -16.64
N PRO A 232 11.79 2.32 -17.67
CA PRO A 232 10.53 1.89 -18.26
C PRO A 232 10.59 0.44 -18.73
N PHE A 233 9.58 -0.34 -18.46
CA PHE A 233 9.48 -1.74 -18.85
C PHE A 233 8.08 -2.07 -19.39
N LYS A 234 7.94 -3.21 -20.05
CA LYS A 234 6.64 -3.68 -20.55
C LYS A 234 5.79 -4.16 -19.38
N THR A 235 4.53 -3.77 -19.36
CA THR A 235 3.59 -4.05 -18.26
C THR A 235 2.50 -5.07 -18.63
N ASP A 236 2.55 -5.62 -19.84
CA ASP A 236 1.50 -6.55 -20.36
C ASP A 236 1.27 -7.73 -19.40
N TYR A 237 2.36 -8.33 -18.88
CA TYR A 237 2.27 -9.46 -17.95
C TYR A 237 1.65 -9.07 -16.58
N VAL A 238 1.61 -7.80 -16.22
CA VAL A 238 1.02 -7.33 -14.96
C VAL A 238 -0.47 -7.63 -14.97
N SER A 239 -1.16 -7.27 -16.06
CA SER A 239 -2.58 -7.55 -16.23
C SER A 239 -2.85 -9.05 -16.28
N GLU A 240 -2.02 -9.83 -16.99
CA GLU A 240 -2.17 -11.30 -17.07
C GLU A 240 -2.10 -11.95 -15.68
N PHE A 241 -1.10 -11.58 -14.88
CA PHE A 241 -0.97 -12.10 -13.52
C PHE A 241 -2.13 -11.68 -12.61
N TRP A 242 -2.59 -10.44 -12.69
CA TRP A 242 -3.73 -10.00 -11.90
C TRP A 242 -5.03 -10.72 -12.29
N ILE A 243 -5.29 -10.92 -13.58
CA ILE A 243 -6.45 -11.69 -14.05
C ILE A 243 -6.40 -13.12 -13.50
N GLU A 244 -5.24 -13.78 -13.62
CA GLU A 244 -5.05 -15.15 -13.12
C GLU A 244 -5.22 -15.23 -11.60
N MET A 245 -4.58 -14.35 -10.83
CA MET A 245 -4.64 -14.35 -9.36
C MET A 245 -6.04 -14.06 -8.84
N ILE A 246 -6.71 -13.04 -9.39
CA ILE A 246 -8.09 -12.70 -9.02
C ILE A 246 -9.05 -13.84 -9.40
N SER A 247 -8.94 -14.37 -10.61
CA SER A 247 -9.77 -15.52 -11.04
C SER A 247 -9.55 -16.74 -10.16
N THR A 248 -8.31 -17.02 -9.79
CA THR A 248 -7.95 -18.15 -8.92
C THR A 248 -8.57 -18.02 -7.54
N ILE A 249 -8.40 -16.84 -6.89
CA ILE A 249 -8.92 -16.62 -5.54
C ILE A 249 -10.45 -16.63 -5.51
N MET A 250 -11.11 -16.03 -6.50
CA MET A 250 -12.56 -16.04 -6.63
C MET A 250 -13.09 -17.48 -6.85
N LYS A 251 -12.48 -18.23 -7.78
CA LYS A 251 -12.88 -19.64 -8.06
C LYS A 251 -12.70 -20.53 -6.84
N ARG A 252 -11.54 -20.43 -6.15
CA ARG A 252 -11.22 -21.24 -4.96
C ARG A 252 -12.21 -21.04 -3.82
N ASN A 253 -12.76 -19.82 -3.71
CA ASN A 253 -13.70 -19.46 -2.67
C ASN A 253 -15.18 -19.42 -3.15
N SER A 254 -15.47 -19.88 -4.36
CA SER A 254 -16.82 -19.88 -4.95
C SER A 254 -17.48 -18.48 -4.95
N VAL A 255 -16.67 -17.42 -5.13
CA VAL A 255 -17.13 -16.02 -5.20
C VAL A 255 -17.48 -15.65 -6.63
N SER A 256 -18.70 -15.18 -6.85
CA SER A 256 -19.11 -14.63 -8.14
C SER A 256 -18.70 -13.15 -8.27
N LYS A 257 -18.57 -12.67 -9.51
CA LYS A 257 -18.31 -11.24 -9.76
C LYS A 257 -19.40 -10.31 -9.21
N ASP A 258 -20.63 -10.81 -9.07
CA ASP A 258 -21.76 -10.03 -8.56
C ASP A 258 -21.72 -9.90 -7.02
N ASP A 259 -20.94 -10.78 -6.36
CA ASP A 259 -20.72 -10.71 -4.93
C ASP A 259 -19.56 -9.75 -4.56
N VAL A 260 -18.70 -9.42 -5.53
CA VAL A 260 -17.63 -8.42 -5.32
C VAL A 260 -18.22 -7.03 -5.47
N VAL A 261 -18.13 -6.23 -4.41
CA VAL A 261 -18.59 -4.83 -4.39
C VAL A 261 -17.51 -3.88 -4.88
N GLY A 262 -16.23 -4.18 -4.63
CA GLY A 262 -15.16 -3.27 -4.97
C GLY A 262 -13.79 -3.88 -5.16
N PHE A 263 -12.97 -3.15 -5.94
CA PHE A 263 -11.58 -3.45 -6.22
C PHE A 263 -10.71 -2.27 -5.80
N CYS A 264 -9.89 -2.48 -4.76
CA CYS A 264 -8.86 -1.54 -4.29
C CYS A 264 -7.50 -2.02 -4.81
N MET A 265 -7.16 -1.61 -6.03
CA MET A 265 -5.97 -2.07 -6.74
C MET A 265 -4.82 -1.07 -6.61
N SER A 266 -3.60 -1.52 -6.91
CA SER A 266 -2.44 -0.62 -7.07
C SER A 266 -2.80 0.56 -7.99
N GLN A 267 -2.50 1.77 -7.56
CA GLN A 267 -2.82 2.98 -8.33
C GLN A 267 -1.73 3.32 -9.37
N LEU A 268 -0.76 2.42 -9.57
CA LEU A 268 0.35 2.64 -10.50
C LEU A 268 -0.09 2.55 -11.97
N PHE A 269 -0.94 1.58 -12.30
CA PHE A 269 -1.31 1.22 -13.66
C PHE A 269 -2.83 1.26 -13.86
N PRO A 270 -3.46 2.44 -13.95
CA PRO A 270 -4.94 2.54 -14.03
C PRO A 270 -5.53 1.84 -15.26
N ARG A 271 -4.86 1.90 -16.42
CA ARG A 271 -5.33 1.26 -17.65
C ARG A 271 -5.27 -0.27 -17.57
N GLU A 272 -4.22 -0.80 -16.99
CA GLU A 272 -4.08 -2.22 -16.71
C GLU A 272 -5.16 -2.71 -15.75
N ASN A 273 -5.50 -1.91 -14.74
CA ASN A 273 -6.59 -2.21 -13.81
C ASN A 273 -7.96 -2.26 -14.53
N GLU A 274 -8.26 -1.26 -15.37
CA GLU A 274 -9.48 -1.22 -16.19
C GLU A 274 -9.55 -2.43 -17.15
N TYR A 275 -8.43 -2.79 -17.77
CA TYR A 275 -8.32 -3.97 -18.63
C TYR A 275 -8.59 -5.26 -17.85
N VAL A 276 -8.01 -5.42 -16.65
CA VAL A 276 -8.25 -6.58 -15.78
C VAL A 276 -9.73 -6.74 -15.46
N LEU A 277 -10.42 -5.67 -15.06
CA LEU A 277 -11.85 -5.73 -14.77
C LEU A 277 -12.69 -6.08 -16.01
N THR A 278 -12.30 -5.55 -17.17
CA THR A 278 -12.97 -5.85 -18.46
C THR A 278 -12.87 -7.33 -18.80
N GLU A 279 -11.67 -7.93 -18.69
CA GLU A 279 -11.46 -9.36 -18.94
C GLU A 279 -12.19 -10.24 -17.92
N LEU A 280 -12.25 -9.81 -16.65
CA LEU A 280 -13.03 -10.49 -15.61
C LEU A 280 -14.54 -10.28 -15.77
N LYS A 281 -14.97 -9.47 -16.74
CA LYS A 281 -16.38 -9.08 -16.97
C LYS A 281 -17.01 -8.44 -15.73
N CYS A 282 -16.22 -7.68 -14.98
CA CYS A 282 -16.66 -6.88 -13.85
C CYS A 282 -17.01 -5.45 -14.31
N ASP A 283 -17.94 -4.82 -13.60
CA ASP A 283 -18.29 -3.42 -13.86
C ASP A 283 -17.12 -2.51 -13.44
N LEU A 284 -16.71 -1.60 -14.33
CA LEU A 284 -15.62 -0.65 -14.06
C LEU A 284 -15.96 0.32 -12.90
N SER A 285 -17.23 0.55 -12.60
CA SER A 285 -17.64 1.36 -11.43
C SER A 285 -17.21 0.75 -10.09
N LYS A 286 -16.89 -0.54 -10.06
CA LYS A 286 -16.34 -1.23 -8.88
C LYS A 286 -14.84 -0.97 -8.65
N TYR A 287 -14.13 -0.36 -9.61
CA TYR A 287 -12.75 0.03 -9.44
C TYR A 287 -12.65 1.43 -8.85
N LYS A 288 -12.05 1.53 -7.66
CA LYS A 288 -11.80 2.82 -7.03
C LYS A 288 -10.43 3.34 -7.43
N TYR A 289 -10.40 4.31 -8.36
CA TYR A 289 -9.21 5.06 -8.72
C TYR A 289 -9.11 6.32 -7.88
N VAL A 290 -7.95 6.57 -7.28
CA VAL A 290 -7.63 7.75 -6.47
C VAL A 290 -6.27 8.36 -6.83
N GLY A 291 -5.61 7.76 -7.81
CA GLY A 291 -4.29 8.21 -8.28
C GLY A 291 -4.32 9.56 -9.01
N ASP A 292 -5.49 9.98 -9.51
CA ASP A 292 -5.76 11.31 -10.05
C ASP A 292 -5.54 12.39 -8.99
N LYS A 293 -6.04 12.15 -7.78
CA LYS A 293 -5.99 13.08 -6.64
C LYS A 293 -4.67 13.04 -5.89
N TYR A 294 -4.15 11.82 -5.61
CA TYR A 294 -3.08 11.61 -4.65
C TYR A 294 -1.75 11.19 -5.27
N GLY A 295 -1.72 10.91 -6.58
CA GLY A 295 -0.56 10.28 -7.22
C GLY A 295 -0.41 8.82 -6.80
N TYR A 296 0.81 8.29 -6.87
CA TYR A 296 1.10 6.93 -6.45
C TYR A 296 1.85 6.92 -5.13
N THR A 297 1.15 6.61 -4.06
CA THR A 297 1.66 6.57 -2.68
C THR A 297 2.17 5.17 -2.27
N GLY A 298 2.64 4.38 -3.25
CA GLY A 298 3.23 3.06 -2.99
C GLY A 298 2.30 2.10 -2.26
N ASN A 299 2.77 1.58 -1.12
CA ASN A 299 2.01 0.63 -0.31
C ASN A 299 0.69 1.20 0.24
N CYS A 300 0.59 2.52 0.43
CA CYS A 300 -0.61 3.17 0.94
C CYS A 300 -1.75 3.21 -0.08
N SER A 301 -1.44 3.09 -1.39
CA SER A 301 -2.40 3.39 -2.45
C SER A 301 -3.66 2.51 -2.47
N PRO A 302 -3.64 1.18 -2.22
CA PRO A 302 -4.86 0.39 -2.11
C PRO A 302 -5.70 0.75 -0.88
N ILE A 303 -5.04 1.18 0.21
CA ILE A 303 -5.72 1.59 1.45
C ILE A 303 -6.38 2.97 1.27
N PHE A 304 -5.75 3.89 0.52
CA PHE A 304 -6.38 5.15 0.13
C PHE A 304 -7.65 4.92 -0.69
N ALA A 305 -7.60 3.97 -1.63
CA ALA A 305 -8.78 3.58 -2.41
C ALA A 305 -9.89 2.99 -1.53
N LEU A 306 -9.53 2.18 -0.54
CA LEU A 306 -10.48 1.60 0.40
C LEU A 306 -11.14 2.67 1.29
N GLU A 307 -10.35 3.61 1.82
CA GLU A 307 -10.86 4.69 2.69
C GLU A 307 -11.75 5.69 1.92
N GLU A 308 -11.47 5.94 0.62
CA GLU A 308 -12.28 6.80 -0.26
C GLU A 308 -13.53 6.10 -0.83
N SER A 309 -13.76 4.85 -0.48
CA SER A 309 -14.92 4.07 -0.96
C SER A 309 -15.91 3.81 0.17
N ASP A 310 -17.10 3.35 -0.21
CA ASP A 310 -18.13 2.83 0.70
C ASP A 310 -18.09 1.29 0.80
N PHE A 311 -17.07 0.64 0.28
CA PHE A 311 -17.02 -0.82 0.14
C PHE A 311 -17.16 -1.57 1.48
N LEU A 312 -16.62 -1.01 2.57
CA LEU A 312 -16.76 -1.59 3.91
C LEU A 312 -18.17 -1.43 4.53
N GLU A 313 -19.07 -0.67 3.88
CA GLU A 313 -20.46 -0.53 4.34
C GLU A 313 -21.37 -1.65 3.82
N HIS A 314 -20.94 -2.38 2.75
CA HIS A 314 -21.71 -3.42 2.08
C HIS A 314 -21.53 -4.78 2.79
N LYS A 315 -22.44 -5.11 3.70
CA LYS A 315 -22.43 -6.39 4.43
C LYS A 315 -22.54 -7.60 3.49
N ASP A 316 -21.88 -8.67 3.86
CA ASP A 316 -21.85 -9.95 3.12
C ASP A 316 -21.32 -9.85 1.69
N LYS A 317 -20.66 -8.75 1.33
CA LYS A 317 -20.02 -8.55 0.03
C LYS A 317 -18.50 -8.68 0.14
N TYR A 318 -17.89 -8.98 -1.00
CA TYR A 318 -16.45 -9.17 -1.09
C TYR A 318 -15.75 -7.92 -1.65
N ILE A 319 -14.56 -7.67 -1.14
CA ILE A 319 -13.63 -6.66 -1.62
C ILE A 319 -12.36 -7.37 -2.06
N ILE A 320 -11.82 -7.00 -3.20
CA ILE A 320 -10.52 -7.48 -3.67
C ILE A 320 -9.51 -6.35 -3.53
N LEU A 321 -8.46 -6.59 -2.73
CA LEU A 321 -7.31 -5.71 -2.65
C LEU A 321 -6.17 -6.34 -3.46
N ASN A 322 -5.50 -5.52 -4.28
CA ASN A 322 -4.48 -6.02 -5.20
C ASN A 322 -3.33 -5.01 -5.31
N SER A 323 -2.10 -5.49 -5.31
CA SER A 323 -0.91 -4.64 -5.45
C SER A 323 0.23 -5.34 -6.18
N ILE A 324 1.19 -4.53 -6.65
CA ILE A 324 2.48 -4.96 -7.20
C ILE A 324 3.58 -4.11 -6.57
N ALA A 325 4.68 -4.75 -6.23
CA ALA A 325 5.88 -4.09 -5.72
C ALA A 325 7.03 -4.08 -6.73
N SER A 326 7.99 -3.19 -6.55
CA SER A 326 9.26 -3.23 -7.30
C SER A 326 9.94 -4.59 -7.15
N GLY A 327 10.56 -5.08 -8.23
CA GLY A 327 11.01 -6.48 -8.33
C GLY A 327 9.88 -7.46 -8.63
N CYS A 328 8.66 -6.93 -8.91
CA CYS A 328 7.46 -7.65 -9.35
C CYS A 328 7.01 -8.76 -8.39
N HIS A 329 6.83 -8.38 -7.13
CA HIS A 329 6.05 -9.13 -6.16
C HIS A 329 4.58 -8.70 -6.27
N PHE A 330 3.68 -9.64 -6.46
CA PHE A 330 2.24 -9.45 -6.59
C PHE A 330 1.52 -9.97 -5.35
N ALA A 331 0.56 -9.23 -4.86
CA ALA A 331 -0.31 -9.64 -3.76
C ALA A 331 -1.78 -9.35 -4.11
N THR A 332 -2.63 -10.34 -3.88
CA THR A 332 -4.09 -10.23 -4.02
C THR A 332 -4.75 -10.80 -2.79
N LEU A 333 -5.65 -10.07 -2.17
CA LEU A 333 -6.37 -10.44 -0.97
C LEU A 333 -7.88 -10.43 -1.24
N LEU A 334 -8.58 -11.41 -0.71
CA LEU A 334 -10.03 -11.49 -0.70
C LEU A 334 -10.54 -11.20 0.70
N TYR A 335 -11.31 -10.15 0.83
CA TYR A 335 -11.94 -9.72 2.08
C TYR A 335 -13.46 -9.81 1.96
N LYS A 336 -14.14 -10.31 2.98
CA LYS A 336 -15.60 -10.32 3.09
C LYS A 336 -16.02 -9.43 4.26
N ASN A 337 -16.89 -8.48 4.00
CA ASN A 337 -17.39 -7.59 5.04
C ASN A 337 -18.59 -8.18 5.81
#